data_8aeb8db2d90e8c5e976b859106b6030d
#
_entry.id   8aeb8db2d90e8c5e976b859106b6030d
#
_cell.length_a   1.000
_cell.length_b   1.000
_cell.length_c   1.000
_cell.angle_alpha   90.00
_cell.angle_beta   90.00
_cell.angle_gamma   90.00
#
_symmetry.space_group_name_H-M   'P 1'
#
loop_
_entity.id
_entity.type
_entity.pdbx_description
1 polymer ?
#
loop_
_entity_poly.entity_id
_entity_poly.type
_entity_poly.pdbx_seq_one_letter_code
_entity_poly.pdbx_strand_id
1 'polypeptide(L)'
;MQLPSFYTKTLPLLASALLSLSTFAQTKKAPYDMTIDGVKVIVQPSGNEIVEIKTLIKGGVQNYPADKAGIESLAMNALVECGTSKDSKNSFKDKLDKVSAQLSADAGRDYSSLTMNCIRSDFSTVWPLYVDAITTPLFDEKEFQRIHQDAINILKAQASQPDYSIDKMAHETAFAGRDYAKSPEGTEATVTKLNVAETKAYYHSILTRSRLLIVVVGEIDRSELEQKVGALLAAIPAGAPFTLKRERFDPTHNSFKAEKKDLATNYIQGLTAAPQPGTADFNAFSLAARIFYDRHFLEVRTNNGLSYAPATWFDGGLSSSFNISVSTTDPNKYVAVLKALMEKTKKQGFTAEEVKNMKTTYLTGTYYRQETNGAQASALAANEVLHNNWRRAITLNEDLKKVSVEDVNRVFNKYLAHVTWVYQGDPAKATADLYTQVLPTAEKLPPSKLSTQKN
;
A
#
# COMPACT_ATOMS: atom_id res chain seq x y z
N MET A 1 -78.57 30.22 35.69
CA MET A 1 -78.40 29.70 37.08
C MET A 1 -76.95 29.25 37.19
N GLN A 2 -76.21 29.93 37.96
CA GLN A 2 -74.84 29.92 38.48
C GLN A 2 -73.98 28.68 38.33
N LEU A 3 -72.78 28.92 37.86
CA LEU A 3 -71.57 28.12 38.11
C LEU A 3 -71.23 28.11 39.62
N PRO A 4 -70.40 27.15 40.07
CA PRO A 4 -69.20 27.61 40.74
C PRO A 4 -67.87 26.98 40.21
N SER A 5 -66.94 27.87 40.17
CA SER A 5 -65.52 27.78 40.15
C SER A 5 -64.95 26.90 41.26
N PHE A 6 -63.92 26.09 40.92
CA PHE A 6 -62.81 25.77 41.85
C PHE A 6 -61.48 25.78 41.13
N TYR A 7 -60.76 26.86 41.34
CA TYR A 7 -59.30 26.96 41.20
C TYR A 7 -58.64 26.26 42.37
N THR A 8 -57.54 25.56 42.18
CA THR A 8 -56.20 25.95 42.65
C THR A 8 -55.25 24.76 42.77
N LYS A 9 -54.08 24.97 42.17
CA LYS A 9 -52.77 24.63 42.68
C LYS A 9 -52.36 23.16 42.76
N THR A 10 -51.57 22.70 41.74
CA THR A 10 -50.29 22.00 41.97
C THR A 10 -49.46 21.98 40.68
N LEU A 11 -48.66 22.95 40.49
CA LEU A 11 -47.34 22.91 39.86
C LEU A 11 -46.45 23.62 40.90
N PRO A 12 -45.30 23.11 41.31
CA PRO A 12 -44.15 22.70 40.52
C PRO A 12 -43.34 21.53 41.18
N LEU A 13 -43.07 20.51 40.46
CA LEU A 13 -42.08 19.48 40.89
C LEU A 13 -41.57 18.64 39.71
N LEU A 14 -41.41 19.25 38.55
CA LEU A 14 -40.86 18.59 37.34
C LEU A 14 -39.73 19.40 36.68
N ALA A 15 -38.99 20.17 37.52
CA ALA A 15 -37.90 21.04 37.02
C ALA A 15 -36.51 20.64 37.58
N SER A 16 -36.32 19.43 38.15
CA SER A 16 -35.05 19.06 38.82
C SER A 16 -34.44 17.74 38.36
N ALA A 17 -34.88 17.15 37.22
CA ALA A 17 -34.33 15.89 36.72
C ALA A 17 -33.63 16.01 35.36
N LEU A 18 -33.23 17.21 34.93
CA LEU A 18 -32.58 17.48 33.63
C LEU A 18 -31.14 17.97 33.73
N LEU A 19 -30.44 17.61 34.81
CA LEU A 19 -29.04 18.01 35.00
C LEU A 19 -28.23 16.87 35.58
N SER A 20 -27.88 15.87 34.74
CA SER A 20 -26.67 15.03 34.91
C SER A 20 -26.57 13.95 33.81
N LEU A 21 -26.87 14.25 32.57
CA LEU A 21 -26.25 13.55 31.44
C LEU A 21 -25.00 14.33 31.09
N SER A 22 -24.02 14.29 31.99
CA SER A 22 -22.62 14.51 31.62
C SER A 22 -22.28 13.38 30.66
N THR A 23 -22.49 13.61 29.40
CA THR A 23 -21.82 12.85 28.35
C THR A 23 -20.33 12.97 28.65
N PHE A 24 -19.75 11.95 29.26
CA PHE A 24 -18.31 11.72 29.18
C PHE A 24 -18.01 11.52 27.69
N ALA A 25 -17.87 12.62 26.96
CA ALA A 25 -17.13 12.61 25.71
C ALA A 25 -15.73 12.19 26.13
N GLN A 26 -15.45 10.90 25.97
CA GLN A 26 -14.13 10.33 26.18
C GLN A 26 -13.21 11.12 25.25
N THR A 27 -12.43 12.06 25.80
CA THR A 27 -11.48 12.86 25.04
C THR A 27 -10.53 11.88 24.39
N LYS A 28 -10.67 11.72 23.06
CA LYS A 28 -9.83 10.82 22.27
C LYS A 28 -8.39 11.24 22.50
N LYS A 29 -7.61 10.41 23.18
CA LYS A 29 -6.19 10.69 23.43
C LYS A 29 -5.48 10.89 22.10
N ALA A 30 -4.66 11.93 22.00
CA ALA A 30 -3.92 12.23 20.78
C ALA A 30 -2.83 11.16 20.53
N PRO A 31 -2.57 10.80 19.26
CA PRO A 31 -1.44 9.95 18.92
C PRO A 31 -0.11 10.62 19.26
N TYR A 32 0.86 9.80 19.63
CA TYR A 32 2.20 10.26 20.00
C TYR A 32 3.27 9.28 19.53
N ASP A 33 4.52 9.70 19.57
CA ASP A 33 5.66 8.82 19.40
C ASP A 33 6.63 8.93 20.57
N MET A 34 7.41 7.89 20.77
CA MET A 34 8.49 7.81 21.73
C MET A 34 9.65 7.01 21.15
N THR A 35 10.80 7.09 21.77
CA THR A 35 11.99 6.29 21.42
C THR A 35 12.34 5.38 22.58
N ILE A 36 12.43 4.08 22.34
CA ILE A 36 12.85 3.08 23.30
C ILE A 36 14.07 2.37 22.72
N ASP A 37 15.19 2.38 23.41
CA ASP A 37 16.46 1.78 22.98
C ASP A 37 16.88 2.11 21.52
N GLY A 38 16.61 3.35 21.10
CA GLY A 38 16.90 3.85 19.76
C GLY A 38 15.86 3.50 18.69
N VAL A 39 14.81 2.75 19.03
CA VAL A 39 13.70 2.41 18.14
C VAL A 39 12.54 3.38 18.33
N LYS A 40 12.03 3.95 17.22
CA LYS A 40 10.80 4.74 17.24
C LYS A 40 9.60 3.85 17.46
N VAL A 41 8.74 4.23 18.41
CA VAL A 41 7.45 3.60 18.70
C VAL A 41 6.36 4.64 18.52
N ILE A 42 5.45 4.41 17.58
CA ILE A 42 4.30 5.29 17.30
C ILE A 42 3.09 4.68 17.95
N VAL A 43 2.36 5.46 18.73
CA VAL A 43 1.18 5.02 19.48
C VAL A 43 -0.04 5.83 19.08
N GLN A 44 -1.08 5.14 18.65
CA GLN A 44 -2.42 5.69 18.42
C GLN A 44 -3.37 5.07 19.43
N PRO A 45 -3.75 5.78 20.50
CA PRO A 45 -4.78 5.31 21.41
C PRO A 45 -6.12 5.11 20.68
N SER A 46 -6.77 3.99 20.93
CA SER A 46 -8.05 3.62 20.34
C SER A 46 -9.05 3.32 21.46
N GLY A 47 -10.28 3.79 21.30
CA GLY A 47 -11.35 3.57 22.31
C GLY A 47 -12.05 2.21 22.18
N ASN A 48 -11.54 1.30 21.36
CA ASN A 48 -12.07 -0.06 21.25
C ASN A 48 -11.13 -1.06 21.98
N GLU A 49 -11.64 -2.26 22.22
CA GLU A 49 -10.94 -3.33 22.95
C GLU A 49 -9.87 -4.05 22.12
N ILE A 50 -9.61 -3.64 20.88
CA ILE A 50 -8.62 -4.28 20.01
C ILE A 50 -7.25 -3.63 20.21
N VAL A 51 -6.24 -4.46 20.34
CA VAL A 51 -4.82 -4.08 20.29
C VAL A 51 -4.22 -4.59 19.00
N GLU A 52 -3.65 -3.67 18.23
CA GLU A 52 -2.87 -3.97 17.03
C GLU A 52 -1.43 -3.49 17.25
N ILE A 53 -0.47 -4.39 17.11
CA ILE A 53 0.96 -4.04 17.16
C ILE A 53 1.62 -4.52 15.88
N LYS A 54 2.31 -3.62 15.21
CA LYS A 54 3.06 -3.90 13.99
C LYS A 54 4.53 -3.56 14.20
N THR A 55 5.40 -4.58 14.17
CA THR A 55 6.85 -4.41 14.12
C THR A 55 7.31 -4.49 12.68
N LEU A 56 7.92 -3.41 12.20
CA LEU A 56 8.45 -3.31 10.84
C LEU A 56 9.96 -3.50 10.84
N ILE A 57 10.46 -4.18 9.81
CA ILE A 57 11.87 -4.25 9.45
C ILE A 57 12.05 -3.46 8.16
N LYS A 58 12.74 -2.34 8.22
CA LYS A 58 12.95 -1.43 7.07
C LYS A 58 13.89 -2.05 6.03
N GLY A 59 13.65 -1.75 4.76
CA GLY A 59 14.53 -2.09 3.63
C GLY A 59 13.83 -2.90 2.54
N GLY A 60 13.08 -3.95 2.90
CA GLY A 60 12.38 -4.77 1.92
C GLY A 60 13.34 -5.29 0.84
N VAL A 61 13.03 -5.03 -0.44
CA VAL A 61 13.85 -5.50 -1.57
C VAL A 61 15.29 -4.95 -1.57
N GLN A 62 15.61 -3.93 -0.78
CA GLN A 62 16.98 -3.40 -0.65
C GLN A 62 17.89 -4.28 0.23
N ASN A 63 17.30 -5.20 1.01
CA ASN A 63 18.01 -5.99 2.01
C ASN A 63 18.78 -7.18 1.43
N TYR A 64 18.52 -7.57 0.19
CA TYR A 64 19.09 -8.77 -0.42
C TYR A 64 19.45 -8.56 -1.90
N PRO A 65 20.42 -9.31 -2.46
CA PRO A 65 20.75 -9.27 -3.87
C PRO A 65 19.68 -9.97 -4.73
N ALA A 66 19.73 -9.78 -6.05
CA ALA A 66 18.69 -10.25 -6.96
C ALA A 66 18.53 -11.78 -6.99
N ASP A 67 19.61 -12.53 -6.83
CA ASP A 67 19.61 -14.00 -6.78
C ASP A 67 19.01 -14.58 -5.49
N LYS A 68 18.75 -13.72 -4.48
CA LYS A 68 18.11 -14.06 -3.21
C LYS A 68 16.68 -13.48 -3.10
N ALA A 69 16.12 -12.98 -4.20
CA ALA A 69 14.73 -12.49 -4.17
C ALA A 69 13.76 -13.57 -3.67
N GLY A 70 12.87 -13.19 -2.74
CA GLY A 70 11.96 -14.10 -2.03
C GLY A 70 12.44 -14.54 -0.65
N ILE A 71 13.73 -14.33 -0.30
CA ILE A 71 14.29 -14.79 0.98
C ILE A 71 13.62 -14.11 2.18
N GLU A 72 13.31 -12.81 2.07
CA GLU A 72 12.64 -12.05 3.14
C GLU A 72 11.19 -12.51 3.31
N SER A 73 10.48 -12.79 2.21
CA SER A 73 9.13 -13.34 2.24
C SER A 73 9.09 -14.71 2.93
N LEU A 74 10.01 -15.63 2.60
CA LEU A 74 10.11 -16.91 3.29
C LEU A 74 10.48 -16.75 4.77
N ALA A 75 11.42 -15.85 5.09
CA ALA A 75 11.81 -15.57 6.46
C ALA A 75 10.62 -15.06 7.30
N MET A 76 9.89 -14.10 6.78
CA MET A 76 8.73 -13.53 7.47
C MET A 76 7.61 -14.57 7.66
N ASN A 77 7.32 -15.38 6.64
CA ASN A 77 6.36 -16.50 6.76
C ASN A 77 6.77 -17.51 7.81
N ALA A 78 8.07 -17.81 7.93
CA ALA A 78 8.57 -18.77 8.92
C ALA A 78 8.30 -18.32 10.37
N LEU A 79 8.24 -17.00 10.65
CA LEU A 79 7.94 -16.48 11.99
C LEU A 79 6.56 -16.90 12.50
N VAL A 80 5.60 -17.06 11.61
CA VAL A 80 4.20 -17.39 11.95
C VAL A 80 3.84 -18.84 11.64
N GLU A 81 4.64 -19.56 10.83
CA GLU A 81 4.30 -20.88 10.33
C GLU A 81 5.23 -22.00 10.80
N CYS A 82 6.41 -21.69 11.35
CA CYS A 82 7.39 -22.71 11.74
C CYS A 82 7.55 -22.89 13.26
N GLY A 83 6.68 -22.26 14.07
CA GLY A 83 6.78 -22.31 15.52
C GLY A 83 7.92 -21.49 16.11
N THR A 84 8.13 -21.60 17.42
CA THR A 84 9.16 -20.89 18.18
C THR A 84 10.01 -21.86 18.98
N SER A 85 11.10 -21.39 19.60
CA SER A 85 11.93 -22.25 20.47
C SER A 85 11.16 -22.86 21.65
N LYS A 86 9.98 -22.31 22.00
CA LYS A 86 9.13 -22.78 23.12
C LYS A 86 7.93 -23.60 22.65
N ASP A 87 7.49 -23.40 21.43
CA ASP A 87 6.27 -23.98 20.89
C ASP A 87 6.46 -24.54 19.49
N SER A 88 6.04 -25.79 19.28
CA SER A 88 5.84 -26.28 17.92
C SER A 88 4.79 -25.43 17.20
N LYS A 89 4.74 -25.50 15.87
CA LYS A 89 3.72 -24.81 15.06
C LYS A 89 2.30 -25.01 15.63
N ASN A 90 1.91 -26.25 15.88
CA ASN A 90 0.55 -26.54 16.35
C ASN A 90 0.29 -25.94 17.72
N SER A 91 1.21 -26.14 18.69
CA SER A 91 1.09 -25.55 20.02
C SER A 91 1.01 -24.01 19.96
N PHE A 92 1.79 -23.39 19.10
CA PHE A 92 1.78 -21.94 18.88
C PHE A 92 0.44 -21.44 18.33
N LYS A 93 -0.08 -22.10 17.28
CA LYS A 93 -1.39 -21.77 16.68
C LYS A 93 -2.53 -22.02 17.68
N ASP A 94 -2.54 -23.17 18.37
CA ASP A 94 -3.56 -23.49 19.36
C ASP A 94 -3.64 -22.45 20.48
N LYS A 95 -2.50 -21.88 20.91
CA LYS A 95 -2.46 -20.82 21.93
C LYS A 95 -3.07 -19.53 21.42
N LEU A 96 -2.84 -19.16 20.16
CA LEU A 96 -3.46 -17.98 19.53
C LEU A 96 -4.96 -18.18 19.33
N ASP A 97 -5.36 -19.35 18.83
CA ASP A 97 -6.77 -19.66 18.54
C ASP A 97 -7.64 -19.64 19.79
N LYS A 98 -7.12 -20.12 20.94
CA LYS A 98 -7.82 -20.10 22.23
C LYS A 98 -8.31 -18.72 22.64
N VAL A 99 -7.64 -17.66 22.23
CA VAL A 99 -7.96 -16.26 22.54
C VAL A 99 -8.31 -15.47 21.28
N SER A 100 -8.57 -16.14 20.16
CA SER A 100 -8.89 -15.53 18.87
C SER A 100 -7.89 -14.45 18.46
N ALA A 101 -6.63 -14.57 18.87
CA ALA A 101 -5.56 -13.68 18.48
C ALA A 101 -4.97 -14.08 17.14
N GLN A 102 -4.45 -13.10 16.40
CA GLN A 102 -3.85 -13.31 15.10
C GLN A 102 -2.44 -12.75 15.04
N LEU A 103 -1.51 -13.55 14.53
CA LEU A 103 -0.21 -13.10 14.07
C LEU A 103 -0.12 -13.30 12.57
N SER A 104 0.25 -12.23 11.87
CA SER A 104 0.49 -12.26 10.43
C SER A 104 1.80 -11.58 10.08
N ALA A 105 2.45 -12.07 9.03
CA ALA A 105 3.69 -11.51 8.52
C ALA A 105 3.55 -11.17 7.05
N ASP A 106 4.22 -10.10 6.63
CA ASP A 106 4.20 -9.60 5.26
C ASP A 106 5.58 -9.09 4.87
N ALA A 107 5.96 -9.26 3.61
CA ALA A 107 7.20 -8.76 3.04
C ALA A 107 6.90 -7.89 1.82
N GLY A 108 7.18 -6.59 1.93
CA GLY A 108 6.95 -5.62 0.88
C GLY A 108 8.23 -5.13 0.21
N ARG A 109 8.08 -4.21 -0.74
CA ARG A 109 9.23 -3.60 -1.44
C ARG A 109 10.06 -2.69 -0.53
N ASP A 110 9.42 -2.01 0.41
CA ASP A 110 10.05 -0.98 1.25
C ASP A 110 10.33 -1.43 2.68
N TYR A 111 9.56 -2.38 3.17
CA TYR A 111 9.67 -2.95 4.51
C TYR A 111 8.91 -4.26 4.60
N SER A 112 9.27 -5.06 5.60
CA SER A 112 8.50 -6.22 6.05
C SER A 112 7.89 -5.95 7.40
N SER A 113 6.85 -6.67 7.77
CA SER A 113 6.19 -6.49 9.07
C SER A 113 5.70 -7.80 9.67
N LEU A 114 5.81 -7.92 10.99
CA LEU A 114 5.03 -8.85 11.81
C LEU A 114 3.96 -8.06 12.56
N THR A 115 2.73 -8.50 12.44
CA THR A 115 1.57 -7.86 13.04
C THR A 115 0.91 -8.80 14.03
N MET A 116 0.56 -8.27 15.21
CA MET A 116 -0.24 -8.93 16.22
C MET A 116 -1.57 -8.20 16.36
N ASN A 117 -2.67 -8.95 16.39
CA ASN A 117 -4.01 -8.47 16.68
C ASN A 117 -4.63 -9.33 17.77
N CYS A 118 -5.14 -8.70 18.84
CA CYS A 118 -5.83 -9.39 19.93
C CYS A 118 -6.80 -8.46 20.67
N ILE A 119 -7.64 -9.03 21.52
CA ILE A 119 -8.45 -8.27 22.47
C ILE A 119 -7.54 -7.78 23.62
N ARG A 120 -7.81 -6.60 24.17
CA ARG A 120 -7.01 -5.98 25.24
C ARG A 120 -6.86 -6.89 26.48
N SER A 121 -7.92 -7.62 26.86
CA SER A 121 -7.88 -8.58 27.99
C SER A 121 -6.85 -9.69 27.80
N ASP A 122 -6.60 -10.10 26.55
CA ASP A 122 -5.71 -11.21 26.20
C ASP A 122 -4.30 -10.74 25.83
N PHE A 123 -4.04 -9.43 25.83
CA PHE A 123 -2.76 -8.87 25.44
C PHE A 123 -1.58 -9.45 26.22
N SER A 124 -1.73 -9.64 27.54
CA SER A 124 -0.68 -10.22 28.38
C SER A 124 -0.40 -11.70 28.07
N THR A 125 -1.38 -12.42 27.53
CA THR A 125 -1.25 -13.81 27.07
C THR A 125 -0.59 -13.89 25.70
N VAL A 126 -0.95 -12.97 24.78
CA VAL A 126 -0.50 -12.98 23.37
C VAL A 126 0.88 -12.35 23.21
N TRP A 127 1.21 -11.34 24.02
CA TRP A 127 2.48 -10.63 23.94
C TRP A 127 3.72 -11.54 23.98
N PRO A 128 3.83 -12.54 24.92
CA PRO A 128 4.96 -13.47 24.90
C PRO A 128 5.07 -14.28 23.60
N LEU A 129 3.94 -14.69 23.02
CA LEU A 129 3.94 -15.43 21.75
C LEU A 129 4.47 -14.56 20.61
N TYR A 130 4.07 -13.28 20.58
CA TYR A 130 4.57 -12.29 19.63
C TYR A 130 6.08 -12.05 19.76
N VAL A 131 6.56 -11.90 21.01
CA VAL A 131 7.99 -11.75 21.29
C VAL A 131 8.79 -12.98 20.85
N ASP A 132 8.30 -14.19 21.17
CA ASP A 132 8.97 -15.43 20.79
C ASP A 132 9.01 -15.64 19.27
N ALA A 133 7.95 -15.24 18.54
CA ALA A 133 7.95 -15.27 17.08
C ALA A 133 9.02 -14.34 16.47
N ILE A 134 9.29 -13.18 17.10
CA ILE A 134 10.33 -12.25 16.64
C ILE A 134 11.73 -12.73 17.03
N THR A 135 11.93 -13.08 18.31
CA THR A 135 13.27 -13.23 18.87
C THR A 135 13.82 -14.64 18.79
N THR A 136 12.95 -15.63 18.81
CA THR A 136 13.33 -17.05 18.86
C THR A 136 12.49 -17.94 17.93
N PRO A 137 12.29 -17.53 16.64
CA PRO A 137 11.61 -18.41 15.70
C PRO A 137 12.39 -19.69 15.47
N LEU A 138 11.67 -20.81 15.44
CA LEU A 138 12.31 -22.14 15.36
C LEU A 138 12.91 -22.42 13.99
N PHE A 139 12.22 -21.99 12.91
CA PHE A 139 12.54 -22.40 11.54
C PHE A 139 12.54 -23.92 11.40
N ASP A 140 11.50 -24.58 11.93
CA ASP A 140 11.38 -26.04 11.84
C ASP A 140 11.52 -26.50 10.39
N GLU A 141 12.41 -27.47 10.14
CA GLU A 141 12.76 -27.93 8.80
C GLU A 141 11.54 -28.43 8.01
N LYS A 142 10.68 -29.23 8.65
CA LYS A 142 9.49 -29.80 8.00
C LYS A 142 8.50 -28.72 7.62
N GLU A 143 8.21 -27.81 8.54
CA GLU A 143 7.27 -26.70 8.27
C GLU A 143 7.86 -25.70 7.27
N PHE A 144 9.18 -25.47 7.33
CA PHE A 144 9.85 -24.64 6.32
C PHE A 144 9.74 -25.26 4.92
N GLN A 145 9.97 -26.55 4.75
CA GLN A 145 9.79 -27.23 3.46
C GLN A 145 8.35 -27.08 2.93
N ARG A 146 7.36 -27.12 3.81
CA ARG A 146 5.96 -26.90 3.42
C ARG A 146 5.75 -25.48 2.87
N ILE A 147 6.13 -24.43 3.64
CA ILE A 147 5.94 -23.05 3.19
C ILE A 147 6.79 -22.71 1.96
N HIS A 148 7.96 -23.31 1.82
CA HIS A 148 8.82 -23.17 0.65
C HIS A 148 8.15 -23.75 -0.60
N GLN A 149 7.58 -24.96 -0.50
CA GLN A 149 6.86 -25.58 -1.61
C GLN A 149 5.58 -24.80 -1.95
N ASP A 150 4.85 -24.33 -0.94
CA ASP A 150 3.66 -23.46 -1.13
C ASP A 150 4.03 -22.19 -1.88
N ALA A 151 5.14 -21.52 -1.53
CA ALA A 151 5.63 -20.33 -2.22
C ALA A 151 5.95 -20.62 -3.69
N ILE A 152 6.63 -21.74 -4.00
CA ILE A 152 6.92 -22.16 -5.38
C ILE A 152 5.62 -22.40 -6.16
N ASN A 153 4.64 -23.06 -5.56
CA ASN A 153 3.36 -23.34 -6.21
C ASN A 153 2.57 -22.04 -6.50
N ILE A 154 2.58 -21.10 -5.56
CA ILE A 154 1.97 -19.79 -5.74
C ILE A 154 2.65 -19.03 -6.89
N LEU A 155 3.99 -18.99 -6.92
CA LEU A 155 4.74 -18.32 -7.99
C LEU A 155 4.46 -18.92 -9.37
N LYS A 156 4.33 -20.26 -9.47
CA LYS A 156 3.93 -20.94 -10.71
C LYS A 156 2.52 -20.55 -11.15
N ALA A 157 1.58 -20.54 -10.22
CA ALA A 157 0.20 -20.14 -10.51
C ALA A 157 0.12 -18.67 -10.96
N GLN A 158 0.83 -17.77 -10.29
CA GLN A 158 0.91 -16.36 -10.64
C GLN A 158 1.57 -16.12 -12.01
N ALA A 159 2.62 -16.85 -12.34
CA ALA A 159 3.31 -16.72 -13.63
C ALA A 159 2.39 -17.07 -14.82
N SER A 160 1.35 -17.87 -14.61
CA SER A 160 0.34 -18.18 -15.62
C SER A 160 -0.76 -17.11 -15.74
N GLN A 161 -0.82 -16.17 -14.81
CA GLN A 161 -1.79 -15.07 -14.83
C GLN A 161 -1.25 -13.90 -15.65
N PRO A 162 -1.92 -13.47 -16.72
CA PRO A 162 -1.39 -12.44 -17.60
C PRO A 162 -1.17 -11.09 -16.91
N ASP A 163 -2.07 -10.68 -16.00
CA ASP A 163 -1.95 -9.42 -15.27
C ASP A 163 -0.71 -9.40 -14.36
N TYR A 164 -0.44 -10.49 -13.63
CA TYR A 164 0.78 -10.62 -12.84
C TYR A 164 2.03 -10.62 -13.71
N SER A 165 1.98 -11.34 -14.83
CA SER A 165 3.10 -11.48 -15.76
C SER A 165 3.49 -10.14 -16.40
N ILE A 166 2.52 -9.33 -16.83
CA ILE A 166 2.79 -8.01 -17.43
C ILE A 166 3.30 -7.02 -16.39
N ASP A 167 2.75 -7.03 -15.15
CA ASP A 167 3.21 -6.16 -14.07
C ASP A 167 4.66 -6.47 -13.68
N LYS A 168 5.00 -7.76 -13.53
CA LYS A 168 6.37 -8.21 -13.29
C LYS A 168 7.32 -7.72 -14.40
N MET A 169 6.97 -7.93 -15.67
CA MET A 169 7.76 -7.48 -16.81
C MET A 169 7.95 -5.96 -16.83
N ALA A 170 6.91 -5.21 -16.44
CA ALA A 170 6.92 -3.77 -16.34
C ALA A 170 7.91 -3.26 -15.29
N HIS A 171 7.86 -3.83 -14.08
CA HIS A 171 8.79 -3.50 -13.01
C HIS A 171 10.24 -3.89 -13.35
N GLU A 172 10.48 -5.10 -13.84
CA GLU A 172 11.80 -5.55 -14.27
C GLU A 172 12.40 -4.67 -15.36
N THR A 173 11.56 -4.14 -16.28
CA THR A 173 12.01 -3.27 -17.35
C THR A 173 12.27 -1.85 -16.88
N ALA A 174 11.34 -1.27 -16.12
CA ALA A 174 11.42 0.11 -15.65
C ALA A 174 12.53 0.32 -14.61
N PHE A 175 12.75 -0.67 -13.75
CA PHE A 175 13.74 -0.60 -12.69
C PHE A 175 14.98 -1.48 -12.95
N ALA A 176 15.28 -1.82 -14.21
CA ALA A 176 16.42 -2.65 -14.56
C ALA A 176 17.71 -2.20 -13.87
N GLY A 177 18.42 -3.12 -13.19
CA GLY A 177 19.64 -2.85 -12.43
C GLY A 177 19.44 -2.14 -11.07
N ARG A 178 18.21 -1.95 -10.63
CA ARG A 178 17.84 -1.31 -9.35
C ARG A 178 17.13 -2.30 -8.42
N ASP A 179 17.08 -1.96 -7.14
CA ASP A 179 16.44 -2.81 -6.14
C ASP A 179 14.95 -3.06 -6.42
N TYR A 180 14.23 -2.08 -6.95
CA TYR A 180 12.80 -2.18 -7.27
C TYR A 180 12.44 -3.09 -8.45
N ALA A 181 13.44 -3.55 -9.22
CA ALA A 181 13.22 -4.60 -10.22
C ALA A 181 12.91 -5.96 -9.58
N LYS A 182 13.30 -6.17 -8.31
CA LYS A 182 13.08 -7.42 -7.58
C LYS A 182 11.63 -7.51 -7.09
N SER A 183 11.03 -8.71 -7.18
CA SER A 183 9.77 -9.02 -6.49
C SER A 183 10.06 -9.38 -5.04
N PRO A 184 9.29 -8.90 -4.05
CA PRO A 184 9.40 -9.35 -2.66
C PRO A 184 9.20 -10.86 -2.51
N GLU A 185 8.28 -11.43 -3.27
CA GLU A 185 7.99 -12.86 -3.30
C GLU A 185 9.08 -13.68 -4.02
N GLY A 186 9.94 -13.02 -4.77
CA GLY A 186 10.96 -13.65 -5.60
C GLY A 186 10.41 -14.15 -6.93
N THR A 187 11.09 -15.16 -7.46
CA THR A 187 10.71 -15.91 -8.66
C THR A 187 10.85 -17.39 -8.37
N GLU A 188 10.21 -18.27 -9.17
CA GLU A 188 10.43 -19.72 -9.06
C GLU A 188 11.93 -20.05 -9.07
N ALA A 189 12.71 -19.44 -9.96
CA ALA A 189 14.14 -19.68 -10.12
C ALA A 189 14.98 -19.25 -8.91
N THR A 190 14.60 -18.18 -8.21
CA THR A 190 15.31 -17.73 -6.99
C THR A 190 14.86 -18.52 -5.78
N VAL A 191 13.55 -18.67 -5.57
CA VAL A 191 12.98 -19.32 -4.39
C VAL A 191 13.38 -20.79 -4.31
N THR A 192 13.37 -21.53 -5.43
CA THR A 192 13.78 -22.95 -5.45
C THR A 192 15.19 -23.19 -4.91
N LYS A 193 16.08 -22.19 -4.96
CA LYS A 193 17.47 -22.31 -4.48
C LYS A 193 17.63 -21.97 -3.00
N LEU A 194 16.63 -21.41 -2.37
CA LEU A 194 16.69 -21.02 -0.96
C LEU A 194 16.48 -22.23 -0.06
N ASN A 195 17.13 -22.21 1.10
CA ASN A 195 17.00 -23.24 2.11
C ASN A 195 16.80 -22.65 3.51
N VAL A 196 16.44 -23.50 4.46
CA VAL A 196 16.11 -23.08 5.83
C VAL A 196 17.29 -22.42 6.53
N ALA A 197 18.49 -22.96 6.41
CA ALA A 197 19.67 -22.44 7.11
C ALA A 197 20.03 -21.02 6.62
N GLU A 198 19.99 -20.80 5.31
CA GLU A 198 20.22 -19.52 4.67
C GLU A 198 19.14 -18.50 5.03
N THR A 199 17.87 -18.90 5.00
CA THR A 199 16.73 -18.04 5.33
C THR A 199 16.76 -17.63 6.81
N LYS A 200 17.10 -18.54 7.70
CA LYS A 200 17.28 -18.25 9.13
C LYS A 200 18.45 -17.28 9.36
N ALA A 201 19.60 -17.53 8.74
CA ALA A 201 20.76 -16.64 8.85
C ALA A 201 20.43 -15.24 8.31
N TYR A 202 19.73 -15.17 7.18
CA TYR A 202 19.24 -13.91 6.61
C TYR A 202 18.34 -13.14 7.61
N TYR A 203 17.33 -13.79 8.19
CA TYR A 203 16.46 -13.18 9.18
C TYR A 203 17.25 -12.56 10.33
N HIS A 204 18.16 -13.31 10.93
CA HIS A 204 19.00 -12.80 12.02
C HIS A 204 19.89 -11.62 11.59
N SER A 205 20.29 -11.55 10.33
CA SER A 205 21.10 -10.45 9.81
C SER A 205 20.35 -9.12 9.68
N ILE A 206 19.03 -9.18 9.43
CA ILE A 206 18.18 -7.99 9.28
C ILE A 206 17.44 -7.61 10.57
N LEU A 207 17.30 -8.52 11.52
CA LEU A 207 16.67 -8.26 12.81
C LEU A 207 17.60 -7.43 13.70
N THR A 208 17.64 -6.13 13.49
CA THR A 208 18.45 -5.18 14.25
C THR A 208 17.63 -3.93 14.60
N ARG A 209 17.87 -3.35 15.79
CA ARG A 209 17.13 -2.16 16.28
C ARG A 209 17.20 -0.98 15.30
N SER A 210 18.31 -0.80 14.60
CA SER A 210 18.49 0.26 13.61
C SER A 210 17.51 0.17 12.42
N ARG A 211 16.99 -1.03 12.14
CA ARG A 211 16.00 -1.27 11.08
C ARG A 211 14.54 -1.24 11.56
N LEU A 212 14.32 -1.28 12.89
CA LEU A 212 12.97 -1.41 13.42
C LEU A 212 12.19 -0.10 13.45
N LEU A 213 10.90 -0.25 13.32
CA LEU A 213 9.85 0.71 13.66
C LEU A 213 8.71 -0.08 14.30
N ILE A 214 8.17 0.38 15.40
CA ILE A 214 7.02 -0.26 16.05
C ILE A 214 5.84 0.70 15.99
N VAL A 215 4.66 0.20 15.60
CA VAL A 215 3.41 0.95 15.59
C VAL A 215 2.40 0.21 16.45
N VAL A 216 1.75 0.93 17.35
CA VAL A 216 0.77 0.40 18.30
C VAL A 216 -0.53 1.19 18.14
N VAL A 217 -1.63 0.49 17.92
CA VAL A 217 -2.98 1.06 17.91
C VAL A 217 -3.83 0.29 18.91
N GLY A 218 -4.29 0.97 19.94
CA GLY A 218 -5.07 0.34 21.01
C GLY A 218 -4.93 1.10 22.32
N GLU A 219 -5.67 0.66 23.34
CA GLU A 219 -5.60 1.22 24.68
C GLU A 219 -4.61 0.39 25.52
N ILE A 220 -3.36 0.83 25.60
CA ILE A 220 -2.31 0.24 26.44
C ILE A 220 -1.69 1.35 27.27
N ASP A 221 -1.44 1.05 28.55
CA ASP A 221 -0.74 2.00 29.41
C ASP A 221 0.68 2.25 28.92
N ARG A 222 1.07 3.52 28.93
CA ARG A 222 2.39 3.92 28.43
C ARG A 222 3.52 3.20 29.16
N SER A 223 3.44 3.08 30.49
CA SER A 223 4.45 2.38 31.29
C SER A 223 4.50 0.88 31.00
N GLU A 224 3.34 0.24 30.82
CA GLU A 224 3.27 -1.17 30.39
C GLU A 224 3.93 -1.35 29.01
N LEU A 225 3.64 -0.46 28.07
CA LEU A 225 4.21 -0.52 26.73
C LEU A 225 5.72 -0.30 26.73
N GLU A 226 6.21 0.71 27.47
CA GLU A 226 7.64 0.98 27.62
C GLU A 226 8.39 -0.21 28.19
N GLN A 227 7.84 -0.85 29.23
CA GLN A 227 8.44 -2.06 29.82
C GLN A 227 8.46 -3.24 28.85
N LYS A 228 7.33 -3.52 28.21
CA LYS A 228 7.20 -4.67 27.29
C LYS A 228 8.07 -4.50 26.04
N VAL A 229 8.04 -3.34 25.41
CA VAL A 229 8.86 -3.04 24.23
C VAL A 229 10.35 -2.98 24.60
N GLY A 230 10.71 -2.38 25.75
CA GLY A 230 12.09 -2.37 26.23
C GLY A 230 12.64 -3.78 26.40
N ALA A 231 11.86 -4.69 27.01
CA ALA A 231 12.24 -6.09 27.17
C ALA A 231 12.42 -6.82 25.81
N LEU A 232 11.54 -6.57 24.83
CA LEU A 232 11.68 -7.08 23.46
C LEU A 232 12.97 -6.58 22.81
N LEU A 233 13.23 -5.28 22.87
CA LEU A 233 14.36 -4.65 22.21
C LEU A 233 15.71 -5.01 22.85
N ALA A 234 15.73 -5.33 24.14
CA ALA A 234 16.93 -5.83 24.84
C ALA A 234 17.42 -7.15 24.25
N ALA A 235 16.55 -7.98 23.68
CA ALA A 235 16.89 -9.23 23.01
C ALA A 235 17.36 -9.04 21.56
N ILE A 236 17.30 -7.81 21.00
CA ILE A 236 17.61 -7.54 19.59
C ILE A 236 18.88 -6.71 19.48
N PRO A 237 19.87 -7.11 18.65
CA PRO A 237 21.11 -6.36 18.46
C PRO A 237 20.85 -4.93 17.98
N ALA A 238 21.70 -3.97 18.39
CA ALA A 238 21.61 -2.59 17.91
C ALA A 238 21.72 -2.48 16.37
N GLY A 239 22.65 -3.25 15.80
CA GLY A 239 22.97 -3.22 14.38
C GLY A 239 23.73 -1.95 13.95
N ALA A 240 24.31 -1.98 12.77
CA ALA A 240 24.88 -0.80 12.15
C ALA A 240 23.76 0.21 11.76
N PRO A 241 24.05 1.52 11.71
CA PRO A 241 23.10 2.51 11.22
C PRO A 241 22.54 2.12 9.85
N PHE A 242 21.22 2.21 9.70
CA PHE A 242 20.54 1.84 8.46
C PHE A 242 19.76 3.03 7.89
N THR A 243 19.95 3.28 6.60
CA THR A 243 19.23 4.32 5.86
C THR A 243 18.59 3.72 4.63
N LEU A 244 17.29 3.97 4.44
CA LEU A 244 16.56 3.58 3.25
C LEU A 244 17.07 4.34 2.02
N LYS A 245 17.37 3.62 0.96
CA LYS A 245 17.71 4.21 -0.33
C LYS A 245 16.42 4.64 -1.05
N ARG A 246 16.48 5.78 -1.72
CA ARG A 246 15.43 6.31 -2.57
C ARG A 246 15.95 6.37 -4.00
N GLU A 247 15.44 5.51 -4.86
CA GLU A 247 15.87 5.42 -6.26
C GLU A 247 14.79 6.05 -7.14
N ARG A 248 15.06 7.23 -7.69
CA ARG A 248 14.09 7.89 -8.56
C ARG A 248 13.98 7.18 -9.90
N PHE A 249 12.77 6.78 -10.28
CA PHE A 249 12.45 6.37 -11.64
C PHE A 249 12.13 7.63 -12.47
N ASP A 250 12.91 7.89 -13.50
CA ASP A 250 12.79 9.09 -14.34
C ASP A 250 13.23 8.77 -15.76
N PRO A 251 12.33 8.17 -16.58
CA PRO A 251 12.66 7.84 -17.97
C PRO A 251 12.87 9.12 -18.79
N THR A 252 13.92 9.13 -19.63
CA THR A 252 14.31 10.29 -20.45
C THR A 252 13.75 10.23 -21.87
N HIS A 253 13.19 9.09 -22.26
CA HIS A 253 12.55 8.86 -23.56
C HIS A 253 11.49 7.76 -23.42
N ASN A 254 10.58 7.68 -24.40
CA ASN A 254 9.67 6.55 -24.48
C ASN A 254 10.43 5.30 -24.92
N SER A 255 10.16 4.17 -24.28
CA SER A 255 10.73 2.87 -24.64
C SER A 255 9.62 1.82 -24.79
N PHE A 256 9.89 0.78 -25.55
CA PHE A 256 8.94 -0.32 -25.78
C PHE A 256 9.65 -1.66 -25.79
N LYS A 257 9.12 -2.60 -25.00
CA LYS A 257 9.58 -3.98 -24.95
C LYS A 257 8.39 -4.92 -25.14
N ALA A 258 8.45 -5.79 -26.13
CA ALA A 258 7.42 -6.78 -26.42
C ALA A 258 7.90 -8.19 -26.09
N GLU A 259 7.00 -9.01 -25.56
CA GLU A 259 7.17 -10.45 -25.36
C GLU A 259 6.02 -11.17 -26.06
N LYS A 260 6.37 -12.16 -26.91
CA LYS A 260 5.39 -13.01 -27.56
C LYS A 260 4.77 -13.96 -26.55
N LYS A 261 3.44 -13.90 -26.38
CA LYS A 261 2.66 -14.86 -25.61
C LYS A 261 1.40 -15.24 -26.36
N ASP A 262 1.04 -16.51 -26.29
CA ASP A 262 -0.23 -17.00 -26.83
C ASP A 262 -1.35 -16.73 -25.82
N LEU A 263 -2.02 -15.60 -25.98
CA LEU A 263 -3.05 -15.08 -25.10
C LEU A 263 -4.31 -14.73 -25.91
N ALA A 264 -5.48 -14.89 -25.30
CA ALA A 264 -6.75 -14.51 -25.92
C ALA A 264 -6.84 -13.00 -26.24
N THR A 265 -6.15 -12.18 -25.46
CA THR A 265 -6.05 -10.72 -25.62
C THR A 265 -4.64 -10.25 -25.37
N ASN A 266 -4.33 -9.00 -25.75
CA ASN A 266 -3.00 -8.45 -25.54
C ASN A 266 -2.96 -7.60 -24.27
N TYR A 267 -1.87 -7.68 -23.51
CA TYR A 267 -1.65 -6.93 -22.28
C TYR A 267 -0.58 -5.87 -22.49
N ILE A 268 -0.86 -4.67 -22.03
CA ILE A 268 0.00 -3.50 -22.16
C ILE A 268 0.12 -2.86 -20.80
N GLN A 269 1.34 -2.55 -20.38
CA GLN A 269 1.58 -1.71 -19.21
C GLN A 269 2.63 -0.65 -19.52
N GLY A 270 2.38 0.56 -19.06
CA GLY A 270 3.30 1.68 -19.17
C GLY A 270 3.61 2.24 -17.79
N LEU A 271 4.88 2.55 -17.52
CA LEU A 271 5.32 3.23 -16.32
C LEU A 271 5.90 4.60 -16.68
N THR A 272 5.46 5.64 -15.96
CA THR A 272 6.03 6.99 -16.04
C THR A 272 6.68 7.38 -14.72
N ALA A 273 7.50 8.43 -14.75
CA ALA A 273 7.97 9.06 -13.53
C ALA A 273 6.81 9.46 -12.61
N ALA A 274 7.09 9.54 -11.32
CA ALA A 274 6.17 10.06 -10.31
C ALA A 274 6.93 10.79 -9.20
N PRO A 275 6.27 11.67 -8.42
CA PRO A 275 6.90 12.37 -7.32
C PRO A 275 7.29 11.41 -6.20
N GLN A 276 8.47 11.62 -5.64
CA GLN A 276 8.96 10.84 -4.50
C GLN A 276 8.18 11.18 -3.22
N PRO A 277 7.99 10.22 -2.29
CA PRO A 277 7.42 10.49 -0.99
C PRO A 277 8.16 11.62 -0.26
N GLY A 278 7.41 12.48 0.43
CA GLY A 278 7.94 13.64 1.15
C GLY A 278 8.14 14.89 0.30
N THR A 279 7.92 14.83 -1.01
CA THR A 279 7.98 16.03 -1.89
C THR A 279 6.65 16.79 -1.89
N ALA A 280 6.71 18.09 -2.21
CA ALA A 280 5.53 18.95 -2.31
C ALA A 280 4.55 18.49 -3.41
N ASP A 281 5.05 17.85 -4.46
CA ASP A 281 4.26 17.38 -5.59
C ASP A 281 3.39 16.14 -5.27
N PHE A 282 3.71 15.41 -4.20
CA PHE A 282 3.15 14.08 -3.93
C PHE A 282 1.60 14.10 -3.80
N ASN A 283 1.06 15.02 -3.00
CA ASN A 283 -0.38 15.10 -2.78
C ASN A 283 -1.14 15.57 -4.03
N ALA A 284 -0.58 16.55 -4.76
CA ALA A 284 -1.17 17.04 -6.00
C ALA A 284 -1.18 15.94 -7.08
N PHE A 285 -0.11 15.15 -7.17
CA PHE A 285 -0.02 14.04 -8.11
C PHE A 285 -0.98 12.90 -7.75
N SER A 286 -1.18 12.61 -6.47
CA SER A 286 -2.16 11.60 -6.03
C SER A 286 -3.58 11.97 -6.52
N LEU A 287 -3.96 13.26 -6.47
CA LEU A 287 -5.22 13.72 -7.03
C LEU A 287 -5.25 13.61 -8.56
N ALA A 288 -4.18 14.08 -9.24
CA ALA A 288 -4.06 14.01 -10.69
C ALA A 288 -4.19 12.58 -11.22
N ALA A 289 -3.47 11.65 -10.62
CA ALA A 289 -3.48 10.23 -10.97
C ALA A 289 -4.88 9.61 -10.86
N ARG A 290 -5.61 9.94 -9.79
CA ARG A 290 -6.95 9.39 -9.58
C ARG A 290 -7.99 10.01 -10.52
N ILE A 291 -7.93 11.33 -10.78
CA ILE A 291 -8.80 11.95 -11.78
C ILE A 291 -8.50 11.42 -13.18
N PHE A 292 -7.22 11.19 -13.49
CA PHE A 292 -6.85 10.62 -14.79
C PHE A 292 -7.33 9.17 -14.95
N TYR A 293 -7.39 8.39 -13.86
CA TYR A 293 -8.02 7.07 -13.88
C TYR A 293 -9.47 7.15 -14.38
N ASP A 294 -10.26 8.07 -13.84
CA ASP A 294 -11.67 8.20 -14.23
C ASP A 294 -11.81 8.61 -15.71
N ARG A 295 -10.95 9.53 -16.19
CA ARG A 295 -10.89 9.91 -17.62
C ARG A 295 -10.46 8.75 -18.51
N HIS A 296 -9.42 8.00 -18.09
CA HIS A 296 -8.92 6.85 -18.84
C HIS A 296 -9.97 5.74 -18.93
N PHE A 297 -10.63 5.44 -17.83
CA PHE A 297 -11.70 4.46 -17.79
C PHE A 297 -12.86 4.83 -18.71
N LEU A 298 -13.32 6.07 -18.64
CA LEU A 298 -14.40 6.59 -19.50
C LEU A 298 -14.02 6.53 -20.99
N GLU A 299 -12.82 7.01 -21.34
CA GLU A 299 -12.37 7.10 -22.73
C GLU A 299 -12.14 5.70 -23.32
N VAL A 300 -11.45 4.83 -22.62
CA VAL A 300 -11.07 3.50 -23.13
C VAL A 300 -12.25 2.52 -23.13
N ARG A 301 -13.00 2.46 -22.03
CA ARG A 301 -14.10 1.49 -21.89
C ARG A 301 -15.39 1.99 -22.52
N THR A 302 -15.84 3.18 -22.13
CA THR A 302 -17.18 3.65 -22.48
C THR A 302 -17.21 4.25 -23.88
N ASN A 303 -16.27 5.15 -24.20
CA ASN A 303 -16.29 5.87 -25.48
C ASN A 303 -15.76 5.03 -26.64
N ASN A 304 -14.79 4.17 -26.40
CA ASN A 304 -14.12 3.42 -27.46
C ASN A 304 -14.28 1.89 -27.39
N GLY A 305 -14.81 1.31 -26.31
CA GLY A 305 -15.05 -0.13 -26.17
C GLY A 305 -13.77 -0.98 -26.30
N LEU A 306 -12.60 -0.44 -25.95
CA LEU A 306 -11.30 -1.07 -26.18
C LEU A 306 -10.90 -2.06 -25.07
N SER A 307 -11.45 -1.92 -23.88
CA SER A 307 -11.17 -2.79 -22.75
C SER A 307 -12.31 -2.76 -21.73
N TYR A 308 -12.50 -3.88 -21.04
CA TYR A 308 -13.43 -3.93 -19.91
C TYR A 308 -12.84 -3.31 -18.64
N ALA A 309 -11.54 -3.47 -18.40
CA ALA A 309 -10.87 -3.09 -17.16
C ALA A 309 -9.57 -2.29 -17.41
N PRO A 310 -9.64 -1.11 -18.08
CA PRO A 310 -8.47 -0.25 -18.15
C PRO A 310 -8.17 0.33 -16.78
N ALA A 311 -6.89 0.40 -16.40
CA ALA A 311 -6.49 0.86 -15.07
C ALA A 311 -5.32 1.85 -15.13
N THR A 312 -5.29 2.77 -14.19
CA THR A 312 -4.10 3.56 -13.86
C THR A 312 -4.00 3.69 -12.35
N TRP A 313 -2.77 3.70 -11.84
CA TRP A 313 -2.55 3.89 -10.40
C TRP A 313 -1.19 4.55 -10.13
N PHE A 314 -1.13 5.26 -9.03
CA PHE A 314 0.09 5.84 -8.50
C PHE A 314 0.66 4.91 -7.43
N ASP A 315 1.85 4.37 -7.69
CA ASP A 315 2.65 3.65 -6.72
C ASP A 315 3.57 4.65 -6.02
N GLY A 316 3.23 4.98 -4.79
CA GLY A 316 3.91 6.00 -3.97
C GLY A 316 5.00 5.45 -3.05
N GLY A 317 5.62 4.30 -3.38
CA GLY A 317 6.74 3.71 -2.63
C GLY A 317 8.04 4.51 -2.70
N LEU A 318 9.13 4.00 -2.12
CA LEU A 318 10.45 4.66 -2.12
C LEU A 318 11.02 4.91 -3.51
N SER A 319 10.57 4.14 -4.51
CA SER A 319 10.84 4.37 -5.94
C SER A 319 9.51 4.52 -6.66
N SER A 320 8.90 5.68 -6.53
CA SER A 320 7.56 5.96 -7.03
C SER A 320 7.45 5.87 -8.55
N SER A 321 6.31 5.35 -9.03
CA SER A 321 5.94 5.32 -10.45
C SER A 321 4.44 5.56 -10.63
N PHE A 322 4.05 6.01 -11.83
CA PHE A 322 2.65 6.02 -12.23
C PHE A 322 2.47 4.96 -13.32
N ASN A 323 1.49 4.10 -13.11
CA ASN A 323 1.23 2.92 -13.92
C ASN A 323 -0.03 3.11 -14.76
N ILE A 324 0.01 2.60 -15.99
CA ILE A 324 -1.10 2.58 -16.95
C ILE A 324 -1.20 1.16 -17.47
N SER A 325 -2.33 0.48 -17.31
CA SER A 325 -2.49 -0.92 -17.70
C SER A 325 -3.80 -1.16 -18.44
N VAL A 326 -3.76 -2.10 -19.40
CA VAL A 326 -4.92 -2.51 -20.17
C VAL A 326 -4.75 -3.93 -20.72
N SER A 327 -5.87 -4.64 -20.85
CA SER A 327 -5.99 -5.80 -21.75
C SER A 327 -6.90 -5.43 -22.91
N THR A 328 -6.46 -5.65 -24.17
CA THR A 328 -7.20 -5.23 -25.37
C THR A 328 -6.91 -6.12 -26.58
N THR A 329 -7.90 -6.25 -27.45
CA THR A 329 -7.74 -6.92 -28.76
C THR A 329 -7.13 -6.02 -29.83
N ASP A 330 -7.16 -4.68 -29.62
CA ASP A 330 -6.64 -3.68 -30.57
C ASP A 330 -5.59 -2.77 -29.88
N PRO A 331 -4.34 -3.25 -29.71
CA PRO A 331 -3.31 -2.55 -28.98
C PRO A 331 -2.89 -1.21 -29.63
N ASN A 332 -2.86 -1.15 -30.96
CA ASN A 332 -2.47 0.07 -31.68
C ASN A 332 -3.51 1.19 -31.51
N LYS A 333 -4.80 0.86 -31.62
CA LYS A 333 -5.88 1.81 -31.38
C LYS A 333 -5.89 2.29 -29.93
N TYR A 334 -5.69 1.37 -28.98
CA TYR A 334 -5.60 1.74 -27.57
C TYR A 334 -4.52 2.78 -27.30
N VAL A 335 -3.28 2.54 -27.76
CA VAL A 335 -2.18 3.47 -27.51
C VAL A 335 -2.42 4.82 -28.19
N ALA A 336 -3.00 4.85 -29.37
CA ALA A 336 -3.38 6.10 -30.05
C ALA A 336 -4.43 6.88 -29.24
N VAL A 337 -5.49 6.22 -28.76
CA VAL A 337 -6.54 6.83 -27.93
C VAL A 337 -5.96 7.34 -26.60
N LEU A 338 -5.14 6.54 -25.92
CA LEU A 338 -4.52 6.94 -24.67
C LEU A 338 -3.61 8.16 -24.84
N LYS A 339 -2.75 8.17 -25.85
CA LYS A 339 -1.86 9.30 -26.11
C LYS A 339 -2.65 10.57 -26.42
N ALA A 340 -3.71 10.48 -27.23
CA ALA A 340 -4.61 11.61 -27.49
C ALA A 340 -5.27 12.11 -26.18
N LEU A 341 -5.71 11.21 -25.31
CA LEU A 341 -6.27 11.56 -24.00
C LEU A 341 -5.23 12.26 -23.10
N MET A 342 -3.99 11.75 -23.05
CA MET A 342 -2.90 12.37 -22.29
C MET A 342 -2.62 13.79 -22.79
N GLU A 343 -2.47 13.98 -24.11
CA GLU A 343 -2.22 15.31 -24.68
C GLU A 343 -3.41 16.26 -24.48
N LYS A 344 -4.64 15.78 -24.65
CA LYS A 344 -5.85 16.54 -24.34
C LYS A 344 -5.85 17.00 -22.86
N THR A 345 -5.52 16.07 -21.95
CA THR A 345 -5.47 16.36 -20.50
C THR A 345 -4.37 17.37 -20.18
N LYS A 346 -3.18 17.25 -20.78
CA LYS A 346 -2.09 18.22 -20.62
C LYS A 346 -2.47 19.61 -21.11
N LYS A 347 -3.13 19.69 -22.27
CA LYS A 347 -3.52 20.97 -22.90
C LYS A 347 -4.68 21.66 -22.20
N GLN A 348 -5.72 20.92 -21.83
CA GLN A 348 -6.96 21.45 -21.24
C GLN A 348 -6.91 21.52 -19.71
N GLY A 349 -6.09 20.68 -19.08
CA GLY A 349 -6.03 20.55 -17.66
C GLY A 349 -7.18 19.74 -17.05
N PHE A 350 -7.10 19.57 -15.75
CA PHE A 350 -8.22 19.13 -14.90
C PHE A 350 -9.02 20.34 -14.47
N THR A 351 -10.33 20.18 -14.33
CA THR A 351 -11.24 21.27 -13.94
C THR A 351 -11.26 21.44 -12.42
N ALA A 352 -11.68 22.62 -11.96
CA ALA A 352 -11.89 22.89 -10.53
C ALA A 352 -12.91 21.93 -9.90
N GLU A 353 -13.93 21.54 -10.67
CA GLU A 353 -14.95 20.60 -10.23
C GLU A 353 -14.40 19.19 -10.04
N GLU A 354 -13.62 18.65 -10.99
CA GLU A 354 -12.96 17.35 -10.86
C GLU A 354 -12.05 17.31 -9.63
N VAL A 355 -11.23 18.34 -9.42
CA VAL A 355 -10.34 18.42 -8.26
C VAL A 355 -11.12 18.49 -6.96
N LYS A 356 -12.20 19.29 -6.89
CA LYS A 356 -13.09 19.38 -5.73
C LYS A 356 -13.74 18.03 -5.42
N ASN A 357 -14.30 17.37 -6.43
CA ASN A 357 -14.96 16.06 -6.27
C ASN A 357 -13.97 15.00 -5.82
N MET A 358 -12.75 15.00 -6.37
CA MET A 358 -11.71 14.07 -5.98
C MET A 358 -11.25 14.28 -4.53
N LYS A 359 -11.10 15.53 -4.07
CA LYS A 359 -10.81 15.81 -2.65
C LYS A 359 -11.90 15.25 -1.73
N THR A 360 -13.17 15.34 -2.11
CA THR A 360 -14.29 14.75 -1.35
C THR A 360 -14.19 13.22 -1.31
N THR A 361 -13.86 12.60 -2.44
CA THR A 361 -13.65 11.13 -2.52
C THR A 361 -12.51 10.67 -1.60
N TYR A 362 -11.39 11.40 -1.59
CA TYR A 362 -10.27 11.11 -0.67
C TYR A 362 -10.66 11.28 0.79
N LEU A 363 -11.40 12.32 1.13
CA LEU A 363 -11.91 12.55 2.48
C LEU A 363 -12.74 11.35 2.96
N THR A 364 -13.73 10.96 2.15
CA THR A 364 -14.57 9.78 2.45
C THR A 364 -13.74 8.51 2.59
N GLY A 365 -12.83 8.25 1.65
CA GLY A 365 -11.94 7.09 1.69
C GLY A 365 -11.02 7.08 2.91
N THR A 366 -10.64 8.25 3.45
CA THR A 366 -9.83 8.33 4.67
C THR A 366 -10.61 7.88 5.90
N TYR A 367 -11.90 8.21 6.00
CA TYR A 367 -12.73 7.71 7.11
C TYR A 367 -12.78 6.19 7.10
N TYR A 368 -13.06 5.56 5.97
CA TYR A 368 -13.07 4.08 5.86
C TYR A 368 -11.71 3.45 6.22
N ARG A 369 -10.60 4.05 5.75
CA ARG A 369 -9.25 3.55 6.08
C ARG A 369 -8.85 3.74 7.54
N GLN A 370 -9.58 4.50 8.32
CA GLN A 370 -9.33 4.74 9.73
C GLN A 370 -10.30 3.99 10.67
N GLU A 371 -11.20 3.16 10.14
CA GLU A 371 -12.19 2.44 10.94
C GLU A 371 -11.54 1.37 11.83
N THR A 372 -10.57 0.62 11.31
CA THR A 372 -9.94 -0.47 12.05
C THR A 372 -8.58 -0.08 12.59
N ASN A 373 -8.18 -0.69 13.73
CA ASN A 373 -6.86 -0.49 14.30
C ASN A 373 -5.75 -0.93 13.34
N GLY A 374 -5.94 -2.03 12.60
CA GLY A 374 -5.00 -2.50 11.58
C GLY A 374 -4.81 -1.52 10.43
N ALA A 375 -5.90 -0.91 9.94
CA ALA A 375 -5.82 0.12 8.90
C ALA A 375 -5.09 1.38 9.39
N GLN A 376 -5.35 1.80 10.65
CA GLN A 376 -4.64 2.92 11.27
C GLN A 376 -3.16 2.61 11.46
N ALA A 377 -2.81 1.43 11.97
CA ALA A 377 -1.43 0.99 12.14
C ALA A 377 -0.66 0.97 10.80
N SER A 378 -1.29 0.44 9.74
CA SER A 378 -0.71 0.40 8.40
C SER A 378 -0.49 1.80 7.82
N ALA A 379 -1.43 2.73 8.01
CA ALA A 379 -1.29 4.11 7.56
C ALA A 379 -0.16 4.85 8.29
N LEU A 380 -0.07 4.70 9.62
CA LEU A 380 1.01 5.30 10.43
C LEU A 380 2.37 4.74 10.02
N ALA A 381 2.48 3.42 9.87
CA ALA A 381 3.68 2.72 9.45
C ALA A 381 4.18 3.17 8.07
N ALA A 382 3.31 3.13 7.06
CA ALA A 382 3.65 3.53 5.71
C ALA A 382 4.09 5.01 5.63
N ASN A 383 3.37 5.92 6.31
CA ASN A 383 3.75 7.32 6.31
C ASN A 383 5.08 7.58 7.04
N GLU A 384 5.39 6.84 8.11
CA GLU A 384 6.72 6.95 8.75
C GLU A 384 7.83 6.45 7.84
N VAL A 385 7.70 5.25 7.25
CA VAL A 385 8.73 4.66 6.41
C VAL A 385 8.94 5.48 5.13
N LEU A 386 7.85 5.81 4.43
CA LEU A 386 7.92 6.46 3.13
C LEU A 386 8.20 7.96 3.22
N HIS A 387 7.61 8.67 4.18
CA HIS A 387 7.70 10.12 4.30
C HIS A 387 8.54 10.61 5.48
N ASN A 388 9.01 9.69 6.35
CA ASN A 388 9.64 10.02 7.64
C ASN A 388 8.75 10.96 8.48
N ASN A 389 7.44 10.78 8.36
CA ASN A 389 6.44 11.60 9.04
C ASN A 389 5.11 10.85 9.19
N TRP A 390 4.95 10.10 10.26
CA TRP A 390 3.73 9.37 10.55
C TRP A 390 2.49 10.26 10.69
N ARG A 391 2.67 11.54 11.09
CA ARG A 391 1.56 12.49 11.29
C ARG A 391 0.78 12.75 10.02
N ARG A 392 1.38 12.53 8.85
CA ARG A 392 0.67 12.61 7.56
C ARG A 392 -0.53 11.67 7.48
N ALA A 393 -0.51 10.52 8.13
CA ALA A 393 -1.68 9.63 8.20
C ALA A 393 -2.91 10.32 8.80
N ILE A 394 -2.70 11.34 9.64
CA ILE A 394 -3.75 12.09 10.33
C ILE A 394 -4.07 13.39 9.59
N THR A 395 -3.04 14.07 9.07
CA THR A 395 -3.20 15.42 8.45
C THR A 395 -3.53 15.36 6.96
N LEU A 396 -3.55 14.18 6.34
CA LEU A 396 -3.71 14.03 4.88
C LEU A 396 -4.89 14.82 4.30
N ASN A 397 -6.04 14.80 4.97
CA ASN A 397 -7.23 15.51 4.49
C ASN A 397 -7.03 17.03 4.50
N GLU A 398 -6.38 17.57 5.53
CA GLU A 398 -6.08 19.00 5.61
C GLU A 398 -5.00 19.40 4.59
N ASP A 399 -4.05 18.52 4.33
CA ASP A 399 -3.03 18.76 3.32
C ASP A 399 -3.59 18.70 1.90
N LEU A 400 -4.53 17.79 1.62
CA LEU A 400 -5.22 17.72 0.33
C LEU A 400 -6.11 18.93 0.07
N LYS A 401 -6.74 19.53 1.10
CA LYS A 401 -7.53 20.77 0.95
C LYS A 401 -6.69 21.93 0.40
N LYS A 402 -5.39 21.98 0.73
CA LYS A 402 -4.47 23.06 0.32
C LYS A 402 -3.99 22.94 -1.14
N VAL A 403 -4.14 21.77 -1.77
CA VAL A 403 -3.70 21.55 -3.16
C VAL A 403 -4.58 22.37 -4.11
N SER A 404 -4.00 23.16 -4.98
CA SER A 404 -4.71 23.93 -6.00
C SER A 404 -4.95 23.14 -7.29
N VAL A 405 -5.81 23.63 -8.16
CA VAL A 405 -6.04 23.06 -9.51
C VAL A 405 -4.78 23.21 -10.36
N GLU A 406 -4.10 24.34 -10.22
CA GLU A 406 -2.83 24.65 -10.89
C GLU A 406 -1.74 23.64 -10.51
N ASP A 407 -1.67 23.27 -9.20
CA ASP A 407 -0.73 22.23 -8.76
C ASP A 407 -1.02 20.89 -9.41
N VAL A 408 -2.30 20.46 -9.44
CA VAL A 408 -2.72 19.20 -10.06
C VAL A 408 -2.33 19.17 -11.54
N ASN A 409 -2.56 20.26 -12.27
CA ASN A 409 -2.23 20.39 -13.68
C ASN A 409 -0.72 20.41 -13.92
N ARG A 410 0.02 21.18 -13.12
CA ARG A 410 1.48 21.28 -13.19
C ARG A 410 2.15 19.92 -13.01
N VAL A 411 1.75 19.16 -11.97
CA VAL A 411 2.38 17.87 -11.69
C VAL A 411 2.04 16.81 -12.75
N PHE A 412 0.82 16.80 -13.28
CA PHE A 412 0.47 15.91 -14.37
C PHE A 412 1.36 16.14 -15.59
N ASN A 413 1.53 17.40 -16.01
CA ASN A 413 2.40 17.77 -17.11
C ASN A 413 3.87 17.39 -16.86
N LYS A 414 4.35 17.57 -15.63
CA LYS A 414 5.74 17.32 -15.23
C LYS A 414 6.10 15.84 -15.30
N TYR A 415 5.24 14.95 -14.78
CA TYR A 415 5.61 13.55 -14.56
C TYR A 415 5.18 12.60 -15.68
N LEU A 416 4.22 12.97 -16.52
CA LEU A 416 3.78 12.14 -17.64
C LEU A 416 4.51 12.51 -18.97
N ALA A 417 5.80 12.80 -18.91
CA ALA A 417 6.59 13.17 -20.07
C ALA A 417 6.98 11.96 -20.94
N HIS A 418 7.46 10.91 -20.29
CA HIS A 418 7.96 9.70 -20.96
C HIS A 418 7.41 8.45 -20.32
N VAL A 419 7.22 7.39 -21.11
CA VAL A 419 6.64 6.13 -20.70
C VAL A 419 7.56 4.97 -21.09
N THR A 420 7.84 4.10 -20.12
CA THR A 420 8.44 2.79 -20.36
C THR A 420 7.32 1.79 -20.61
N TRP A 421 7.15 1.33 -21.84
CA TRP A 421 6.09 0.42 -22.24
C TRP A 421 6.56 -1.03 -22.25
N VAL A 422 5.71 -1.90 -21.78
CA VAL A 422 5.82 -3.36 -21.97
C VAL A 422 4.53 -3.90 -22.58
N TYR A 423 4.69 -4.98 -23.36
CA TYR A 423 3.61 -5.61 -24.10
C TYR A 423 3.77 -7.13 -24.04
N GLN A 424 2.68 -7.84 -23.78
CA GLN A 424 2.60 -9.30 -23.89
C GLN A 424 1.40 -9.68 -24.75
N GLY A 425 1.64 -10.50 -25.80
CA GLY A 425 0.63 -10.93 -26.76
C GLY A 425 1.25 -11.25 -28.11
N ASP A 426 0.51 -11.03 -29.21
CA ASP A 426 1.01 -11.17 -30.57
C ASP A 426 1.78 -9.90 -31.01
N PRO A 427 3.12 -9.95 -31.18
CA PRO A 427 3.89 -8.78 -31.55
C PRO A 427 3.52 -8.17 -32.89
N ALA A 428 2.90 -8.94 -33.80
CA ALA A 428 2.42 -8.43 -35.08
C ALA A 428 1.26 -7.42 -34.95
N LYS A 429 0.58 -7.41 -33.81
CA LYS A 429 -0.50 -6.47 -33.49
C LYS A 429 -0.04 -5.17 -32.85
N ALA A 430 1.24 -5.07 -32.45
CA ALA A 430 1.78 -3.90 -31.75
C ALA A 430 2.88 -3.25 -32.58
N THR A 431 2.61 -2.06 -33.12
CA THR A 431 3.58 -1.28 -33.89
C THR A 431 4.47 -0.48 -32.94
N ALA A 432 5.72 -0.88 -32.76
CA ALA A 432 6.67 -0.29 -31.81
C ALA A 432 6.75 1.24 -31.89
N ASP A 433 6.72 1.82 -33.08
CA ASP A 433 6.78 3.26 -33.29
C ASP A 433 5.62 4.00 -32.61
N LEU A 434 4.44 3.41 -32.56
CA LEU A 434 3.30 4.03 -31.86
C LEU A 434 3.56 4.20 -30.37
N TYR A 435 4.39 3.37 -29.76
CA TYR A 435 4.75 3.44 -28.34
C TYR A 435 5.91 4.39 -28.08
N THR A 436 6.88 4.44 -28.98
CA THR A 436 8.14 5.19 -28.79
C THR A 436 8.09 6.62 -29.29
N GLN A 437 7.29 6.92 -30.31
CA GLN A 437 7.17 8.28 -30.82
C GLN A 437 6.55 9.22 -29.78
N VAL A 438 7.13 10.40 -29.64
CA VAL A 438 6.47 11.55 -29.01
C VAL A 438 5.36 11.99 -29.96
N LEU A 439 4.13 12.12 -29.45
CA LEU A 439 3.04 12.61 -30.29
C LEU A 439 3.38 13.99 -30.84
N PRO A 440 3.15 14.26 -32.14
CA PRO A 440 3.21 15.62 -32.66
C PRO A 440 2.19 16.46 -31.88
N THR A 441 2.62 17.62 -31.40
CA THR A 441 1.73 18.67 -30.90
C THR A 441 0.54 18.82 -31.85
N ALA A 442 -0.67 18.75 -31.32
CA ALA A 442 -1.93 18.59 -32.03
C ALA A 442 -2.14 19.66 -33.13
N GLU A 443 -1.58 19.43 -34.32
CA GLU A 443 -2.03 19.99 -35.57
C GLU A 443 -2.31 18.83 -36.51
N LYS A 444 -3.60 18.68 -36.87
CA LYS A 444 -4.16 17.74 -37.84
C LYS A 444 -4.50 16.33 -37.39
N LEU A 445 -5.59 16.23 -36.64
CA LEU A 445 -6.46 15.06 -36.83
C LEU A 445 -7.60 15.45 -37.79
N PRO A 446 -7.90 14.64 -38.82
CA PRO A 446 -9.05 14.90 -39.68
C PRO A 446 -10.36 14.76 -38.84
N PRO A 447 -11.40 15.56 -39.11
CA PRO A 447 -12.65 15.48 -38.38
C PRO A 447 -13.26 14.08 -38.55
N SER A 448 -13.59 13.45 -37.45
CA SER A 448 -14.34 12.19 -37.43
C SER A 448 -15.68 12.44 -38.09
N LYS A 449 -15.94 11.71 -39.18
CA LYS A 449 -17.27 11.67 -39.80
C LYS A 449 -18.22 10.99 -38.81
N LEU A 450 -18.89 11.78 -38.01
CA LEU A 450 -20.11 11.35 -37.30
C LEU A 450 -21.15 11.06 -38.39
N SER A 451 -21.39 9.76 -38.68
CA SER A 451 -22.55 9.36 -39.46
C SER A 451 -23.79 9.63 -38.63
N THR A 452 -24.49 10.71 -38.95
CA THR A 452 -25.87 10.90 -38.60
C THR A 452 -26.70 9.83 -39.32
N GLN A 453 -27.01 8.74 -38.64
CA GLN A 453 -28.18 7.95 -39.00
C GLN A 453 -29.36 8.49 -38.21
N LYS A 454 -30.17 9.27 -38.92
CA LYS A 454 -31.58 9.48 -38.58
C LYS A 454 -32.31 8.16 -38.92
N ASN A 455 -32.96 7.57 -37.97
CA ASN A 455 -34.36 7.12 -37.95
C ASN A 455 -34.64 6.37 -36.65
#